data_4fb865f1cbe44b90e0575a5594a09539
#
_entry.id   4fb865f1cbe44b90e0575a5594a09539
#
_cell.length_a   1.000
_cell.length_b   1.000
_cell.length_c   1.000
_cell.angle_alpha   90.00
_cell.angle_beta   90.00
_cell.angle_gamma   90.00
#
_symmetry.space_group_name_H-M   'P 1'
#
loop_
_entity.id
_entity.type
_entity.pdbx_description
1 polymer ?
#
loop_
_entity_poly.entity_id
_entity_poly.type
_entity_poly.pdbx_seq_one_letter_code
_entity_poly.pdbx_strand_id
1 'polypeptide(L)'
;IDVHIKEFKRLGVVGDFENYYSTMSYEAEAQIVRELGKFLLDGSLYQGFKPVLWSTVEKTALADAEVEYMNHTSNTIYVAFNVKETKKDFLKDTSIIIWTTTPWTIPANKALAFNNNIEYSVLEIEDLENFKGKKIVVAKNLIDTITKECEIKNYKELKTFKGSEFKGTICSHPFIKMNFDYDVPMLDAQFVNLEQGTGIVHCAPSHGPDDFNLCLKNNIPSLYTVDNAGLYTKEIPYFTNTHIFKADPIVIEKLKEQKKLLKNDKLNHSYPHSWRSKAPLIYRATPQWFISMKKNDLRKKAIKAINDTNFFPNKGKVRFLSMVEGRPEWCGSR
;
A
#
# COMPACT_ATOMS: atom_id res chain seq x y z
N ILE A 1 -26.11 -27.78 12.72
CA ILE A 1 -26.79 -27.20 13.92
C ILE A 1 -27.04 -28.27 14.92
N ASP A 2 -27.75 -29.37 14.60
CA ASP A 2 -28.15 -30.42 15.54
C ASP A 2 -26.98 -31.06 16.32
N VAL A 3 -25.83 -31.26 15.64
CA VAL A 3 -24.59 -31.72 16.29
C VAL A 3 -24.16 -30.72 17.37
N HIS A 4 -24.11 -29.44 17.04
CA HIS A 4 -23.71 -28.38 17.97
C HIS A 4 -24.68 -28.27 19.13
N ILE A 5 -26.01 -28.37 18.90
CA ILE A 5 -27.01 -28.36 19.98
C ILE A 5 -26.76 -29.50 20.95
N LYS A 6 -26.53 -30.71 20.43
CA LYS A 6 -26.22 -31.88 21.24
C LYS A 6 -24.94 -31.70 22.07
N GLU A 7 -23.90 -31.18 21.46
CA GLU A 7 -22.62 -30.97 22.13
C GLU A 7 -22.70 -29.86 23.17
N PHE A 8 -23.36 -28.71 22.88
CA PHE A 8 -23.58 -27.66 23.86
C PHE A 8 -24.42 -28.12 25.06
N LYS A 9 -25.50 -28.87 24.82
CA LYS A 9 -26.28 -29.49 25.91
C LYS A 9 -25.41 -30.44 26.75
N ARG A 10 -24.54 -31.23 26.12
CA ARG A 10 -23.59 -32.12 26.81
C ARG A 10 -22.57 -31.33 27.68
N LEU A 11 -22.18 -30.13 27.25
CA LEU A 11 -21.29 -29.23 28.02
C LEU A 11 -22.04 -28.47 29.13
N GLY A 12 -23.35 -28.64 29.30
CA GLY A 12 -24.15 -27.98 30.32
C GLY A 12 -24.58 -26.55 29.94
N VAL A 13 -24.51 -26.17 28.68
CA VAL A 13 -25.05 -24.89 28.23
C VAL A 13 -26.56 -24.91 28.28
N VAL A 14 -27.14 -23.89 28.93
CA VAL A 14 -28.59 -23.68 29.04
C VAL A 14 -29.03 -22.60 28.06
N GLY A 15 -30.10 -22.86 27.30
CA GLY A 15 -30.65 -21.94 26.34
C GLY A 15 -31.89 -22.49 25.65
N ASP A 16 -32.57 -21.65 24.88
CA ASP A 16 -33.70 -22.08 24.03
C ASP A 16 -33.15 -22.66 22.72
N PHE A 17 -32.91 -23.96 22.71
CA PHE A 17 -32.38 -24.67 21.56
C PHE A 17 -33.46 -25.03 20.51
N GLU A 18 -34.72 -24.76 20.78
CA GLU A 18 -35.80 -24.96 19.81
C GLU A 18 -36.05 -23.70 18.99
N ASN A 19 -35.91 -22.52 19.61
CA ASN A 19 -36.08 -21.21 18.96
C ASN A 19 -34.77 -20.46 18.86
N TYR A 20 -33.71 -21.11 18.41
CA TYR A 20 -32.40 -20.49 18.26
C TYR A 20 -32.36 -19.47 17.10
N TYR A 21 -31.60 -18.38 17.27
CA TYR A 21 -31.31 -17.47 16.21
C TYR A 21 -30.28 -18.07 15.21
N SER A 22 -30.60 -18.02 13.93
CA SER A 22 -29.69 -18.44 12.87
C SER A 22 -29.62 -17.39 11.78
N THR A 23 -28.41 -16.99 11.40
CA THR A 23 -28.18 -16.11 10.25
C THR A 23 -28.51 -16.76 8.90
N MET A 24 -28.78 -18.08 8.89
CA MET A 24 -29.22 -18.85 7.72
C MET A 24 -30.75 -18.94 7.60
N SER A 25 -31.52 -18.40 8.58
CA SER A 25 -32.98 -18.33 8.44
C SER A 25 -33.40 -17.29 7.43
N TYR A 26 -34.48 -17.51 6.71
CA TYR A 26 -34.97 -16.59 5.69
C TYR A 26 -35.29 -15.19 6.26
N GLU A 27 -35.77 -15.13 7.49
CA GLU A 27 -36.05 -13.85 8.18
C GLU A 27 -34.76 -13.09 8.47
N ALA A 28 -33.70 -13.78 8.93
CA ALA A 28 -32.41 -13.15 9.20
C ALA A 28 -31.74 -12.66 7.91
N GLU A 29 -31.74 -13.48 6.86
CA GLU A 29 -31.21 -13.09 5.54
C GLU A 29 -31.98 -11.89 4.97
N ALA A 30 -33.32 -11.91 5.01
CA ALA A 30 -34.15 -10.82 4.56
C ALA A 30 -33.88 -9.53 5.35
N GLN A 31 -33.67 -9.62 6.66
CA GLN A 31 -33.34 -8.45 7.50
C GLN A 31 -31.98 -7.89 7.17
N ILE A 32 -30.95 -8.73 6.96
CA ILE A 32 -29.63 -8.29 6.53
C ILE A 32 -29.72 -7.51 5.20
N VAL A 33 -30.46 -8.04 4.22
CA VAL A 33 -30.65 -7.38 2.93
C VAL A 33 -31.39 -6.05 3.07
N ARG A 34 -32.45 -5.99 3.93
CA ARG A 34 -33.18 -4.74 4.21
C ARG A 34 -32.26 -3.67 4.82
N GLU A 35 -31.42 -4.04 5.78
CA GLU A 35 -30.50 -3.08 6.41
C GLU A 35 -29.42 -2.60 5.42
N LEU A 36 -28.84 -3.50 4.63
CA LEU A 36 -27.91 -3.14 3.57
C LEU A 36 -28.56 -2.22 2.52
N GLY A 37 -29.82 -2.51 2.17
CA GLY A 37 -30.64 -1.70 1.26
C GLY A 37 -30.84 -0.25 1.72
N LYS A 38 -30.93 -0.01 3.05
CA LYS A 38 -31.02 1.36 3.59
C LYS A 38 -29.77 2.18 3.25
N PHE A 39 -28.57 1.59 3.36
CA PHE A 39 -27.32 2.25 2.96
C PHE A 39 -27.21 2.48 1.45
N LEU A 40 -27.81 1.61 0.64
CA LEU A 40 -27.90 1.83 -0.80
C LEU A 40 -28.84 2.99 -1.15
N LEU A 41 -30.03 3.02 -0.54
CA LEU A 41 -31.04 4.04 -0.80
C LEU A 41 -30.61 5.43 -0.33
N ASP A 42 -29.85 5.53 0.76
CA ASP A 42 -29.30 6.82 1.23
C ASP A 42 -28.00 7.22 0.51
N GLY A 43 -27.51 6.36 -0.38
CA GLY A 43 -26.31 6.58 -1.19
C GLY A 43 -24.99 6.39 -0.42
N SER A 44 -25.02 5.81 0.79
CA SER A 44 -23.80 5.53 1.56
C SER A 44 -23.09 4.25 1.10
N LEU A 45 -23.82 3.27 0.54
CA LEU A 45 -23.25 2.06 -0.05
C LEU A 45 -22.85 2.33 -1.51
N TYR A 46 -21.63 2.04 -1.87
CA TYR A 46 -21.14 2.21 -3.24
C TYR A 46 -20.09 1.15 -3.60
N GLN A 47 -19.96 0.85 -4.88
CA GLN A 47 -18.88 0.03 -5.39
C GLN A 47 -17.68 0.91 -5.72
N GLY A 48 -16.51 0.54 -5.23
CA GLY A 48 -15.23 1.23 -5.49
C GLY A 48 -14.15 0.26 -5.91
N PHE A 49 -13.19 0.75 -6.68
CA PHE A 49 -11.97 0.02 -7.05
C PHE A 49 -10.80 0.63 -6.25
N LYS A 50 -10.41 -0.04 -5.17
CA LYS A 50 -9.41 0.48 -4.22
C LYS A 50 -8.51 -0.65 -3.71
N PRO A 51 -7.26 -0.33 -3.29
CA PRO A 51 -6.40 -1.32 -2.62
C PRO A 51 -7.00 -1.71 -1.26
N VAL A 52 -7.15 -3.01 -1.07
CA VAL A 52 -7.54 -3.64 0.20
C VAL A 52 -6.53 -4.71 0.56
N LEU A 53 -6.42 -5.04 1.86
CA LEU A 53 -5.63 -6.20 2.28
C LEU A 53 -6.23 -7.46 1.69
N TRP A 54 -5.39 -8.26 1.04
CA TRP A 54 -5.79 -9.41 0.25
C TRP A 54 -4.91 -10.62 0.53
N SER A 55 -5.53 -11.77 0.73
CA SER A 55 -4.85 -13.05 0.75
C SER A 55 -4.92 -13.70 -0.62
N THR A 56 -3.77 -14.00 -1.17
CA THR A 56 -3.66 -14.74 -2.45
C THR A 56 -3.95 -16.24 -2.28
N VAL A 57 -3.88 -16.75 -1.04
CA VAL A 57 -4.16 -18.15 -0.68
C VAL A 57 -5.67 -18.37 -0.56
N GLU A 58 -6.33 -17.58 0.28
CA GLU A 58 -7.79 -17.63 0.47
C GLU A 58 -8.56 -16.95 -0.67
N LYS A 59 -7.87 -16.13 -1.50
CA LYS A 59 -8.43 -15.34 -2.60
C LYS A 59 -9.58 -14.43 -2.16
N THR A 60 -9.36 -13.74 -1.05
CA THR A 60 -10.35 -12.87 -0.41
C THR A 60 -9.70 -11.65 0.23
N ALA A 61 -10.48 -10.57 0.39
CA ALA A 61 -10.11 -9.44 1.22
C ALA A 61 -10.18 -9.83 2.71
N LEU A 62 -9.36 -9.20 3.54
CA LEU A 62 -9.36 -9.39 4.99
C LEU A 62 -9.73 -8.08 5.70
N ALA A 63 -10.53 -8.22 6.78
CA ALA A 63 -10.74 -7.13 7.72
C ALA A 63 -9.52 -6.99 8.66
N ASP A 64 -9.35 -5.80 9.26
CA ASP A 64 -8.22 -5.53 10.17
C ASP A 64 -8.09 -6.56 11.31
N ALA A 65 -9.24 -7.08 11.81
CA ALA A 65 -9.28 -8.09 12.87
C ALA A 65 -8.80 -9.50 12.43
N GLU A 66 -8.66 -9.71 11.13
CA GLU A 66 -8.22 -10.97 10.53
C GLU A 66 -6.73 -10.93 10.13
N VAL A 67 -6.05 -9.85 10.47
CA VAL A 67 -4.63 -9.62 10.17
C VAL A 67 -3.79 -9.83 11.42
N GLU A 68 -2.79 -10.67 11.31
CA GLU A 68 -1.76 -10.87 12.34
C GLU A 68 -0.41 -10.34 11.82
N TYR A 69 0.34 -9.70 12.68
CA TYR A 69 1.67 -9.21 12.32
C TYR A 69 2.73 -10.21 12.78
N MET A 70 3.53 -10.71 11.85
CA MET A 70 4.57 -11.71 12.09
C MET A 70 5.90 -11.21 11.53
N ASN A 71 7.01 -11.74 12.07
CA ASN A 71 8.33 -11.48 11.50
C ASN A 71 8.43 -12.06 10.09
N HIS A 72 8.82 -11.22 9.16
CA HIS A 72 8.99 -11.58 7.75
C HIS A 72 10.29 -10.98 7.21
N THR A 73 10.98 -11.75 6.36
CA THR A 73 12.19 -11.27 5.70
C THR A 73 11.85 -10.89 4.27
N SER A 74 11.87 -9.59 3.98
CA SER A 74 11.65 -9.03 2.64
C SER A 74 12.97 -8.69 1.96
N ASN A 75 13.00 -8.76 0.63
CA ASN A 75 14.05 -8.13 -0.15
C ASN A 75 13.88 -6.61 -0.11
N THR A 76 14.98 -5.89 0.04
CA THR A 76 15.00 -4.43 -0.07
C THR A 76 15.82 -4.01 -1.27
N ILE A 77 15.40 -2.96 -1.95
CA ILE A 77 16.10 -2.45 -3.13
C ILE A 77 16.17 -0.92 -3.14
N TYR A 78 17.31 -0.41 -3.60
CA TYR A 78 17.49 0.99 -3.98
C TYR A 78 17.46 1.10 -5.51
N VAL A 79 16.52 1.87 -6.05
CA VAL A 79 16.23 1.92 -7.49
C VAL A 79 16.31 3.35 -8.02
N ALA A 80 16.94 3.50 -9.18
CA ALA A 80 17.11 4.76 -9.88
C ALA A 80 16.02 4.97 -10.94
N PHE A 81 15.31 6.09 -10.84
CA PHE A 81 14.39 6.62 -11.83
C PHE A 81 15.03 7.82 -12.51
N ASN A 82 15.35 7.72 -13.79
CA ASN A 82 15.99 8.85 -14.49
C ASN A 82 15.01 9.99 -14.68
N VAL A 83 15.45 11.21 -14.42
CA VAL A 83 14.71 12.41 -14.77
C VAL A 83 14.63 12.50 -16.30
N LYS A 84 13.40 12.58 -16.82
CA LYS A 84 13.07 12.71 -18.25
C LYS A 84 12.85 14.16 -18.61
N GLU A 85 12.05 14.86 -17.80
CA GLU A 85 11.69 16.26 -18.01
C GLU A 85 11.73 17.04 -16.70
N THR A 86 12.30 18.24 -16.74
CA THR A 86 12.34 19.14 -15.58
C THR A 86 12.60 20.59 -16.03
N LYS A 87 12.07 21.53 -15.25
CA LYS A 87 12.34 22.97 -15.43
C LYS A 87 13.63 23.44 -14.71
N LYS A 88 14.29 22.54 -13.99
CA LYS A 88 15.44 22.85 -13.13
C LYS A 88 16.71 22.25 -13.74
N ASP A 89 17.63 23.09 -14.15
CA ASP A 89 18.87 22.65 -14.82
C ASP A 89 19.68 21.68 -13.95
N PHE A 90 19.74 21.87 -12.65
CA PHE A 90 20.48 21.00 -11.73
C PHE A 90 19.86 19.60 -11.58
N LEU A 91 18.60 19.38 -12.02
CA LEU A 91 17.95 18.06 -12.05
C LEU A 91 18.10 17.36 -13.41
N LYS A 92 18.57 18.05 -14.45
CA LYS A 92 18.82 17.41 -15.74
C LYS A 92 19.94 16.35 -15.60
N ASP A 93 19.77 15.25 -16.31
CA ASP A 93 20.69 14.11 -16.30
C ASP A 93 20.92 13.50 -14.91
N THR A 94 19.94 13.62 -14.00
CA THR A 94 19.96 13.01 -12.68
C THR A 94 19.05 11.79 -12.61
N SER A 95 19.27 10.97 -11.59
CA SER A 95 18.39 9.85 -11.23
C SER A 95 17.84 10.05 -9.83
N ILE A 96 16.53 9.97 -9.69
CA ILE A 96 15.85 9.97 -8.40
C ILE A 96 15.96 8.58 -7.79
N ILE A 97 16.47 8.48 -6.57
CA ILE A 97 16.64 7.20 -5.89
C ILE A 97 15.48 6.96 -4.93
N ILE A 98 14.85 5.79 -5.05
CA ILE A 98 13.84 5.30 -4.10
C ILE A 98 14.34 4.05 -3.39
N TRP A 99 13.72 3.74 -2.27
CA TRP A 99 13.91 2.49 -1.53
C TRP A 99 12.56 1.82 -1.31
N THR A 100 12.54 0.48 -1.41
CA THR A 100 11.32 -0.29 -1.13
C THR A 100 11.64 -1.67 -0.57
N THR A 101 10.74 -2.20 0.25
CA THR A 101 10.74 -3.59 0.77
C THR A 101 9.91 -4.54 -0.09
N THR A 102 9.28 -4.04 -1.15
CA THR A 102 8.38 -4.80 -2.02
C THR A 102 8.81 -4.65 -3.49
N PRO A 103 9.93 -5.27 -3.93
CA PRO A 103 10.42 -5.15 -5.30
C PRO A 103 9.35 -5.46 -6.36
N TRP A 104 8.46 -6.41 -6.07
CA TRP A 104 7.37 -6.79 -6.95
C TRP A 104 6.37 -5.66 -7.27
N THR A 105 6.34 -4.55 -6.51
CA THR A 105 5.47 -3.41 -6.82
C THR A 105 6.09 -2.43 -7.83
N ILE A 106 7.40 -2.51 -8.11
CA ILE A 106 8.09 -1.63 -9.08
C ILE A 106 7.44 -1.67 -10.47
N PRO A 107 7.07 -2.83 -11.05
CA PRO A 107 6.39 -2.86 -12.34
C PRO A 107 5.04 -2.12 -12.37
N ALA A 108 4.40 -1.95 -11.22
CA ALA A 108 3.13 -1.22 -11.07
C ALA A 108 3.30 0.26 -10.68
N ASN A 109 4.54 0.78 -10.66
CA ASN A 109 4.81 2.19 -10.36
C ASN A 109 4.07 3.14 -11.30
N LYS A 110 3.53 4.24 -10.77
CA LYS A 110 2.86 5.29 -11.55
C LYS A 110 3.31 6.71 -11.18
N ALA A 111 3.97 6.90 -10.05
CA ALA A 111 4.47 8.20 -9.60
C ALA A 111 5.61 8.02 -8.60
N LEU A 112 6.31 9.11 -8.30
CA LEU A 112 7.23 9.24 -7.18
C LEU A 112 6.71 10.33 -6.24
N ALA A 113 6.66 10.06 -4.94
CA ALA A 113 6.24 11.02 -3.92
C ALA A 113 7.45 11.67 -3.26
N PHE A 114 7.38 12.98 -3.07
CA PHE A 114 8.34 13.78 -2.30
C PHE A 114 7.59 14.69 -1.31
N ASN A 115 8.30 15.37 -0.43
CA ASN A 115 7.70 16.35 0.48
C ASN A 115 8.30 17.73 0.22
N ASN A 116 7.45 18.73 -0.02
CA ASN A 116 7.86 20.11 -0.31
C ASN A 116 8.78 20.73 0.75
N ASN A 117 8.67 20.29 2.00
CA ASN A 117 9.38 20.86 3.15
C ASN A 117 10.73 20.18 3.43
N ILE A 118 10.99 19.02 2.82
CA ILE A 118 12.25 18.29 2.98
C ILE A 118 13.32 18.89 2.07
N GLU A 119 14.57 18.93 2.54
CA GLU A 119 15.73 19.27 1.74
C GLU A 119 16.30 18.02 1.05
N TYR A 120 16.63 18.16 -0.23
CA TYR A 120 17.22 17.12 -1.07
C TYR A 120 18.56 17.57 -1.62
N SER A 121 19.44 16.62 -1.93
CA SER A 121 20.75 16.92 -2.49
C SER A 121 20.99 16.11 -3.76
N VAL A 122 21.65 16.76 -4.71
CA VAL A 122 22.22 16.13 -5.90
C VAL A 122 23.64 15.67 -5.57
N LEU A 123 23.89 14.37 -5.68
CA LEU A 123 25.21 13.76 -5.45
C LEU A 123 25.76 13.21 -6.76
N GLU A 124 27.01 13.54 -7.07
CA GLU A 124 27.75 12.89 -8.15
C GLU A 124 28.52 11.71 -7.56
N ILE A 125 28.30 10.51 -8.10
CA ILE A 125 28.86 9.27 -7.58
C ILE A 125 30.18 8.96 -8.30
N GLU A 126 31.24 8.64 -7.55
CA GLU A 126 32.58 8.45 -8.13
C GLU A 126 33.03 6.98 -8.17
N ASP A 127 32.52 6.11 -7.31
CA ASP A 127 33.05 4.76 -7.08
C ASP A 127 32.06 3.60 -7.22
N LEU A 128 30.77 3.83 -7.45
CA LEU A 128 29.80 2.75 -7.70
C LEU A 128 29.76 2.41 -9.20
N GLU A 129 30.19 1.21 -9.59
CA GLU A 129 30.47 0.79 -10.97
C GLU A 129 29.39 1.23 -12.00
N ASN A 130 28.12 0.90 -11.76
CA ASN A 130 27.04 1.25 -12.68
C ASN A 130 26.58 2.72 -12.58
N PHE A 131 27.08 3.47 -11.58
CA PHE A 131 26.68 4.85 -11.27
C PHE A 131 27.87 5.84 -11.29
N LYS A 132 29.07 5.39 -11.62
CA LYS A 132 30.24 6.24 -11.71
C LYS A 132 30.02 7.40 -12.70
N GLY A 133 30.24 8.62 -12.23
CA GLY A 133 30.02 9.87 -13.00
C GLY A 133 28.53 10.22 -13.18
N LYS A 134 27.60 9.47 -12.55
CA LYS A 134 26.17 9.79 -12.58
C LYS A 134 25.75 10.60 -11.37
N LYS A 135 24.74 11.42 -11.57
CA LYS A 135 24.13 12.24 -10.52
C LYS A 135 22.89 11.56 -9.98
N ILE A 136 22.83 11.41 -8.67
CA ILE A 136 21.65 10.88 -7.97
C ILE A 136 21.04 11.93 -7.05
N VAL A 137 19.75 11.79 -6.76
CA VAL A 137 19.03 12.69 -5.86
C VAL A 137 18.43 11.89 -4.71
N VAL A 138 18.70 12.34 -3.48
CA VAL A 138 18.20 11.77 -2.22
C VAL A 138 17.93 12.88 -1.22
N ALA A 139 17.19 12.60 -0.14
CA ALA A 139 17.04 13.56 0.95
C ALA A 139 18.38 13.83 1.64
N LYS A 140 18.66 15.10 1.91
CA LYS A 140 19.93 15.57 2.50
C LYS A 140 20.24 14.87 3.82
N ASN A 141 19.26 14.76 4.71
CA ASN A 141 19.43 14.16 6.03
C ASN A 141 19.68 12.64 6.00
N LEU A 142 19.50 11.99 4.85
CA LEU A 142 19.67 10.55 4.69
C LEU A 142 20.93 10.18 3.88
N ILE A 143 21.73 11.16 3.47
CA ILE A 143 22.94 10.94 2.64
C ILE A 143 23.86 9.90 3.31
N ASP A 144 24.23 10.11 4.58
CA ASP A 144 25.16 9.23 5.29
C ASP A 144 24.62 7.79 5.42
N THR A 145 23.33 7.64 5.68
CA THR A 145 22.68 6.32 5.74
C THR A 145 22.71 5.64 4.38
N ILE A 146 22.28 6.34 3.33
CA ILE A 146 22.17 5.79 1.98
C ILE A 146 23.55 5.43 1.43
N THR A 147 24.56 6.30 1.60
CA THR A 147 25.91 6.05 1.12
C THR A 147 26.54 4.85 1.82
N LYS A 148 26.33 4.72 3.13
CA LYS A 148 26.75 3.55 3.89
C LYS A 148 26.05 2.26 3.43
N GLU A 149 24.74 2.27 3.30
CA GLU A 149 23.96 1.09 2.89
C GLU A 149 24.23 0.67 1.45
N CYS A 150 24.39 1.65 0.55
CA CYS A 150 24.73 1.41 -0.85
C CYS A 150 26.23 1.22 -1.11
N GLU A 151 27.07 1.23 -0.05
CA GLU A 151 28.54 1.07 -0.14
C GLU A 151 29.22 2.13 -1.03
N ILE A 152 28.66 3.35 -1.08
CA ILE A 152 29.21 4.50 -1.79
C ILE A 152 30.24 5.17 -0.87
N LYS A 153 31.53 5.11 -1.24
CA LYS A 153 32.62 5.68 -0.44
C LYS A 153 33.00 7.08 -0.90
N ASN A 154 32.89 7.35 -2.19
CA ASN A 154 33.33 8.61 -2.80
C ASN A 154 32.15 9.22 -3.61
N TYR A 155 31.76 10.41 -3.19
CA TYR A 155 30.74 11.22 -3.87
C TYR A 155 31.00 12.70 -3.66
N LYS A 156 30.42 13.52 -4.51
CA LYS A 156 30.46 14.98 -4.41
C LYS A 156 29.03 15.52 -4.31
N GLU A 157 28.74 16.26 -3.26
CA GLU A 157 27.48 16.99 -3.17
C GLU A 157 27.54 18.24 -4.06
N LEU A 158 26.70 18.28 -5.10
CA LEU A 158 26.70 19.34 -6.08
C LEU A 158 25.75 20.49 -5.73
N LYS A 159 24.56 20.12 -5.17
CA LYS A 159 23.49 21.08 -4.91
C LYS A 159 22.54 20.57 -3.85
N THR A 160 22.18 21.41 -2.88
CA THR A 160 21.03 21.21 -1.97
C THR A 160 19.88 22.11 -2.41
N PHE A 161 18.64 21.60 -2.28
CA PHE A 161 17.44 22.32 -2.69
C PHE A 161 16.22 21.82 -1.89
N LYS A 162 15.14 22.59 -1.85
CA LYS A 162 13.88 22.18 -1.21
C LYS A 162 13.04 21.31 -2.15
N GLY A 163 12.26 20.40 -1.55
CA GLY A 163 11.36 19.51 -2.31
C GLY A 163 10.42 20.24 -3.27
N SER A 164 10.00 21.46 -2.94
CA SER A 164 9.17 22.30 -3.82
C SER A 164 9.77 22.53 -5.23
N GLU A 165 11.09 22.37 -5.38
CA GLU A 165 11.78 22.48 -6.67
C GLU A 165 11.53 21.30 -7.61
N PHE A 166 11.05 20.16 -7.10
CA PHE A 166 10.63 19.00 -7.93
C PHE A 166 9.36 19.26 -8.74
N LYS A 167 8.62 20.32 -8.44
CA LYS A 167 7.33 20.59 -9.11
C LYS A 167 7.46 20.59 -10.63
N GLY A 168 6.68 19.71 -11.27
CA GLY A 168 6.67 19.55 -12.72
C GLY A 168 7.82 18.70 -13.26
N THR A 169 8.57 18.02 -12.39
CA THR A 169 9.58 17.03 -12.81
C THR A 169 8.89 15.70 -13.14
N ILE A 170 9.30 15.10 -14.23
CA ILE A 170 8.84 13.81 -14.73
C ILE A 170 10.04 12.88 -14.86
N CYS A 171 9.89 11.65 -14.37
CA CYS A 171 10.88 10.59 -14.50
C CYS A 171 10.46 9.55 -15.52
N SER A 172 11.42 8.75 -15.99
CA SER A 172 11.16 7.54 -16.78
C SER A 172 11.04 6.34 -15.86
N HIS A 173 10.13 5.43 -16.18
CA HIS A 173 10.06 4.14 -15.49
C HIS A 173 11.38 3.36 -15.64
N PRO A 174 11.88 2.61 -14.61
CA PRO A 174 13.12 1.84 -14.70
C PRO A 174 13.11 0.81 -15.84
N PHE A 175 11.93 0.30 -16.19
CA PHE A 175 11.71 -0.69 -17.24
C PHE A 175 11.23 -0.08 -18.57
N ILE A 176 11.52 1.18 -18.86
CA ILE A 176 11.08 1.87 -20.08
C ILE A 176 11.36 1.06 -21.36
N LYS A 177 12.49 0.34 -21.43
CA LYS A 177 12.86 -0.51 -22.55
C LYS A 177 12.09 -1.85 -22.64
N MET A 178 11.21 -2.11 -21.66
CA MET A 178 10.44 -3.33 -21.52
C MET A 178 8.92 -3.06 -21.66
N ASN A 179 8.55 -2.07 -22.47
CA ASN A 179 7.17 -1.61 -22.70
C ASN A 179 6.50 -0.92 -21.48
N PHE A 180 7.31 -0.34 -20.56
CA PHE A 180 6.83 0.56 -19.51
C PHE A 180 7.10 2.02 -19.91
N ASP A 181 6.74 2.38 -21.15
CA ASP A 181 6.96 3.71 -21.72
C ASP A 181 5.79 4.65 -21.38
N TYR A 182 5.82 5.14 -20.16
CA TYR A 182 4.91 6.17 -19.66
C TYR A 182 5.63 7.09 -18.68
N ASP A 183 5.06 8.26 -18.50
CA ASP A 183 5.59 9.28 -17.61
C ASP A 183 5.36 8.92 -16.15
N VAL A 184 6.39 9.11 -15.32
CA VAL A 184 6.37 8.94 -13.88
C VAL A 184 6.51 10.32 -13.23
N PRO A 185 5.40 11.04 -12.93
CA PRO A 185 5.46 12.36 -12.32
C PRO A 185 5.94 12.32 -10.88
N MET A 186 6.64 13.38 -10.45
CA MET A 186 6.94 13.64 -9.06
C MET A 186 5.79 14.42 -8.41
N LEU A 187 5.27 13.94 -7.28
CA LEU A 187 4.09 14.46 -6.60
C LEU A 187 4.40 14.82 -5.14
N ASP A 188 3.88 15.96 -4.68
CA ASP A 188 4.00 16.38 -3.28
C ASP A 188 3.08 15.55 -2.38
N ALA A 189 3.65 14.99 -1.30
CA ALA A 189 2.93 14.14 -0.38
C ALA A 189 3.43 14.30 1.07
N GLN A 190 2.50 14.57 1.99
CA GLN A 190 2.82 14.80 3.39
C GLN A 190 3.24 13.53 4.16
N PHE A 191 2.92 12.33 3.64
CA PHE A 191 3.32 11.07 4.26
C PHE A 191 4.81 10.73 4.05
N VAL A 192 5.49 11.42 3.14
CA VAL A 192 6.94 11.25 2.94
C VAL A 192 7.68 11.83 4.14
N ASN A 193 8.47 11.01 4.81
CA ASN A 193 9.26 11.34 5.99
C ASN A 193 10.74 10.92 5.81
N LEU A 194 11.53 11.10 6.87
CA LEU A 194 12.97 10.86 6.90
C LEU A 194 13.37 9.72 7.86
N GLU A 195 12.43 8.89 8.28
CA GLU A 195 12.70 7.80 9.22
C GLU A 195 13.47 6.66 8.58
N GLN A 196 13.22 6.41 7.30
CA GLN A 196 13.89 5.38 6.51
C GLN A 196 13.84 5.67 5.00
N GLY A 197 14.62 4.91 4.22
CA GLY A 197 14.62 5.00 2.76
C GLY A 197 15.46 6.18 2.24
N THR A 198 14.92 6.93 1.27
CA THR A 198 15.65 7.99 0.58
C THR A 198 15.01 9.38 0.70
N GLY A 199 13.88 9.48 1.43
CA GLY A 199 13.04 10.66 1.45
C GLY A 199 12.24 10.87 0.17
N ILE A 200 12.23 9.88 -0.72
CA ILE A 200 11.40 9.82 -1.93
C ILE A 200 10.79 8.42 -2.00
N VAL A 201 9.47 8.36 -2.20
CA VAL A 201 8.71 7.11 -2.17
C VAL A 201 8.19 6.78 -3.56
N HIS A 202 8.40 5.53 -3.99
CA HIS A 202 7.75 5.01 -5.18
C HIS A 202 6.27 4.74 -4.90
N CYS A 203 5.39 5.17 -5.81
CA CYS A 203 3.94 5.02 -5.65
C CYS A 203 3.39 4.02 -6.66
N ALA A 204 2.75 2.97 -6.15
CA ALA A 204 1.98 2.00 -6.90
C ALA A 204 0.51 2.02 -6.44
N PRO A 205 -0.38 2.78 -7.10
CA PRO A 205 -1.74 3.06 -6.63
C PRO A 205 -2.60 1.82 -6.45
N SER A 206 -2.22 0.70 -7.03
CA SER A 206 -2.91 -0.59 -6.87
C SER A 206 -2.46 -1.37 -5.63
N HIS A 207 -1.39 -0.93 -4.95
CA HIS A 207 -0.70 -1.70 -3.91
C HIS A 207 -0.42 -0.92 -2.62
N GLY A 208 -1.01 0.27 -2.45
CA GLY A 208 -0.93 1.06 -1.24
C GLY A 208 -2.06 2.07 -1.12
N PRO A 209 -2.70 2.23 0.06
CA PRO A 209 -3.79 3.19 0.24
C PRO A 209 -3.33 4.66 0.10
N ASP A 210 -2.13 5.00 0.58
CA ASP A 210 -1.58 6.34 0.46
C ASP A 210 -1.21 6.66 -0.98
N ASP A 211 -0.58 5.72 -1.69
CA ASP A 211 -0.26 5.79 -3.11
C ASP A 211 -1.54 5.98 -3.95
N PHE A 212 -2.58 5.19 -3.63
CA PHE A 212 -3.89 5.29 -4.28
C PHE A 212 -4.49 6.68 -4.11
N ASN A 213 -4.54 7.20 -2.87
CA ASN A 213 -5.12 8.51 -2.59
C ASN A 213 -4.35 9.64 -3.26
N LEU A 214 -3.00 9.58 -3.26
CA LEU A 214 -2.14 10.55 -3.92
C LEU A 214 -2.36 10.53 -5.44
N CYS A 215 -2.35 9.36 -6.05
CA CYS A 215 -2.54 9.17 -7.49
C CYS A 215 -3.94 9.61 -7.93
N LEU A 216 -5.00 9.24 -7.18
CA LEU A 216 -6.38 9.65 -7.44
C LEU A 216 -6.53 11.17 -7.43
N LYS A 217 -5.94 11.87 -6.45
CA LYS A 217 -5.94 13.34 -6.36
C LYS A 217 -5.28 14.00 -7.58
N ASN A 218 -4.33 13.31 -8.21
CA ASN A 218 -3.60 13.78 -9.38
C ASN A 218 -4.11 13.17 -10.71
N ASN A 219 -5.34 12.59 -10.72
CA ASN A 219 -5.97 11.97 -11.89
C ASN A 219 -5.16 10.79 -12.51
N ILE A 220 -4.36 10.10 -11.72
CA ILE A 220 -3.64 8.90 -12.13
C ILE A 220 -4.46 7.67 -11.71
N PRO A 221 -4.94 6.86 -12.66
CA PRO A 221 -5.81 5.74 -12.36
C PRO A 221 -5.06 4.57 -11.71
N SER A 222 -5.73 3.86 -10.83
CA SER A 222 -5.31 2.55 -10.35
C SER A 222 -5.72 1.47 -11.35
N LEU A 223 -4.83 0.53 -11.65
CA LEU A 223 -5.05 -0.55 -12.62
C LEU A 223 -5.21 -1.89 -11.92
N TYR A 224 -5.84 -2.84 -12.58
CA TYR A 224 -5.96 -4.23 -12.11
C TYR A 224 -4.68 -5.02 -12.42
N THR A 225 -3.64 -4.76 -11.65
CA THR A 225 -2.26 -5.23 -11.91
C THR A 225 -1.99 -6.67 -11.45
N VAL A 226 -2.74 -7.14 -10.45
CA VAL A 226 -2.60 -8.49 -9.85
C VAL A 226 -3.98 -9.12 -9.72
N ASP A 227 -4.11 -10.38 -10.10
CA ASP A 227 -5.35 -11.15 -10.01
C ASP A 227 -5.63 -11.69 -8.60
N ASN A 228 -6.72 -12.43 -8.44
CA ASN A 228 -7.15 -13.00 -7.15
C ASN A 228 -6.12 -13.97 -6.57
N ALA A 229 -5.37 -14.66 -7.40
CA ALA A 229 -4.39 -15.66 -7.01
C ALA A 229 -2.98 -15.08 -6.80
N GLY A 230 -2.79 -13.77 -7.00
CA GLY A 230 -1.49 -13.12 -6.87
C GLY A 230 -0.63 -13.18 -8.13
N LEU A 231 -1.23 -13.42 -9.30
CA LEU A 231 -0.51 -13.39 -10.58
C LEU A 231 -0.63 -12.00 -11.21
N TYR A 232 0.44 -11.49 -11.79
CA TYR A 232 0.36 -10.27 -12.59
C TYR A 232 -0.56 -10.47 -13.79
N THR A 233 -1.39 -9.48 -14.06
CA THR A 233 -2.27 -9.43 -15.22
C THR A 233 -1.54 -8.86 -16.44
N LYS A 234 -2.23 -8.80 -17.58
CA LYS A 234 -1.74 -8.15 -18.81
C LYS A 234 -1.39 -6.68 -18.68
N GLU A 235 -1.87 -6.01 -17.61
CA GLU A 235 -1.54 -4.61 -17.30
C GLU A 235 -0.07 -4.43 -16.88
N ILE A 236 0.61 -5.53 -16.57
CA ILE A 236 2.04 -5.57 -16.25
C ILE A 236 2.77 -6.38 -17.33
N PRO A 237 3.13 -5.75 -18.45
CA PRO A 237 3.82 -6.44 -19.54
C PRO A 237 5.12 -7.09 -19.04
N TYR A 238 5.62 -8.08 -19.79
CA TYR A 238 6.79 -8.88 -19.45
C TYR A 238 6.63 -9.81 -18.21
N PHE A 239 5.95 -9.34 -17.14
CA PHE A 239 5.77 -10.10 -15.89
C PHE A 239 4.42 -10.84 -15.83
N THR A 240 3.57 -10.73 -16.85
CA THR A 240 2.24 -11.36 -16.91
C THR A 240 2.30 -12.85 -16.54
N ASN A 241 1.35 -13.30 -15.72
CA ASN A 241 1.27 -14.66 -15.16
C ASN A 241 2.39 -15.05 -14.18
N THR A 242 3.29 -14.14 -13.82
CA THR A 242 4.25 -14.38 -12.73
C THR A 242 3.58 -14.13 -11.39
N HIS A 243 3.73 -15.06 -10.45
CA HIS A 243 3.22 -14.88 -9.09
C HIS A 243 4.09 -13.86 -8.32
N ILE A 244 3.46 -12.90 -7.66
CA ILE A 244 4.15 -11.76 -7.00
C ILE A 244 5.23 -12.18 -6.00
N PHE A 245 4.99 -13.22 -5.18
CA PHE A 245 6.00 -13.73 -4.24
C PHE A 245 7.17 -14.47 -4.92
N LYS A 246 7.12 -14.68 -6.22
CA LYS A 246 8.23 -15.18 -7.05
C LYS A 246 8.83 -14.09 -7.93
N ALA A 247 8.25 -12.91 -7.94
CA ALA A 247 8.65 -11.84 -8.83
C ALA A 247 9.91 -11.09 -8.38
N ASP A 248 10.16 -10.99 -7.07
CA ASP A 248 11.29 -10.22 -6.53
C ASP A 248 12.62 -10.53 -7.21
N PRO A 249 13.09 -11.80 -7.30
CA PRO A 249 14.36 -12.09 -7.94
C PRO A 249 14.37 -11.70 -9.43
N ILE A 250 13.25 -11.85 -10.12
CA ILE A 250 13.12 -11.49 -11.54
C ILE A 250 13.20 -9.95 -11.69
N VAL A 251 12.47 -9.20 -10.87
CA VAL A 251 12.49 -7.73 -10.86
C VAL A 251 13.89 -7.21 -10.54
N ILE A 252 14.55 -7.77 -9.52
CA ILE A 252 15.91 -7.40 -9.12
C ILE A 252 16.90 -7.65 -10.26
N GLU A 253 16.83 -8.80 -10.92
CA GLU A 253 17.67 -9.13 -12.07
C GLU A 253 17.46 -8.13 -13.21
N LYS A 254 16.22 -7.85 -13.58
CA LYS A 254 15.90 -6.88 -14.63
C LYS A 254 16.35 -5.46 -14.30
N LEU A 255 16.26 -5.05 -13.04
CA LEU A 255 16.81 -3.77 -12.59
C LEU A 255 18.34 -3.72 -12.72
N LYS A 256 19.05 -4.81 -12.47
CA LYS A 256 20.51 -4.93 -12.70
C LYS A 256 20.84 -4.81 -14.19
N GLU A 257 20.16 -5.58 -15.06
CA GLU A 257 20.34 -5.53 -16.51
C GLU A 257 20.13 -4.12 -17.06
N GLN A 258 19.11 -3.39 -16.57
CA GLN A 258 18.81 -2.02 -16.96
C GLN A 258 19.74 -0.98 -16.30
N LYS A 259 20.68 -1.40 -15.43
CA LYS A 259 21.58 -0.53 -14.65
C LYS A 259 20.79 0.50 -13.81
N LYS A 260 19.69 0.05 -13.20
CA LYS A 260 18.80 0.85 -12.35
C LYS A 260 18.84 0.47 -10.87
N LEU A 261 19.49 -0.63 -10.53
CA LEU A 261 19.65 -1.11 -9.17
C LEU A 261 20.96 -0.55 -8.58
N LEU A 262 20.89 0.18 -7.46
CA LEU A 262 22.07 0.59 -6.69
C LEU A 262 22.50 -0.51 -5.73
N LYS A 263 21.53 -1.00 -4.95
CA LYS A 263 21.77 -2.03 -3.92
C LYS A 263 20.53 -2.90 -3.76
N ASN A 264 20.74 -4.17 -3.42
CA ASN A 264 19.69 -5.02 -2.83
C ASN A 264 20.20 -5.67 -1.56
N ASP A 265 19.32 -5.82 -0.59
CA ASP A 265 19.59 -6.43 0.71
C ASP A 265 18.34 -7.13 1.25
N LYS A 266 18.37 -7.60 2.49
CA LYS A 266 17.25 -8.21 3.19
C LYS A 266 16.94 -7.47 4.48
N LEU A 267 15.65 -7.32 4.77
CA LEU A 267 15.16 -6.71 6.00
C LEU A 267 14.21 -7.66 6.71
N ASN A 268 14.47 -7.92 7.99
CA ASN A 268 13.52 -8.62 8.85
C ASN A 268 12.67 -7.58 9.56
N HIS A 269 11.36 -7.64 9.36
CA HIS A 269 10.41 -6.67 9.90
C HIS A 269 9.04 -7.31 10.17
N SER A 270 8.20 -6.59 10.90
CA SER A 270 6.81 -6.96 11.14
C SER A 270 6.00 -6.79 9.84
N TYR A 271 5.32 -7.85 9.39
CA TYR A 271 4.59 -7.87 8.13
C TYR A 271 3.18 -8.48 8.32
N PRO A 272 2.14 -7.97 7.65
CA PRO A 272 0.79 -8.49 7.78
C PRO A 272 0.63 -9.89 7.17
N HIS A 273 0.03 -10.79 7.93
CA HIS A 273 -0.28 -12.16 7.53
C HIS A 273 -1.76 -12.48 7.76
N SER A 274 -2.30 -13.41 7.00
CA SER A 274 -3.64 -13.94 7.24
C SER A 274 -3.70 -14.70 8.56
N TRP A 275 -4.71 -14.40 9.39
CA TRP A 275 -4.94 -15.12 10.65
C TRP A 275 -5.20 -16.62 10.42
N ARG A 276 -5.73 -17.00 9.27
CA ARG A 276 -6.11 -18.36 8.91
C ARG A 276 -4.96 -19.17 8.31
N SER A 277 -4.42 -18.74 7.16
CA SER A 277 -3.36 -19.46 6.46
C SER A 277 -1.96 -19.15 6.98
N LYS A 278 -1.79 -18.07 7.75
CA LYS A 278 -0.49 -17.51 8.14
C LYS A 278 0.37 -17.07 6.93
N ALA A 279 -0.23 -16.98 5.75
CA ALA A 279 0.44 -16.49 4.55
C ALA A 279 0.55 -14.95 4.57
N PRO A 280 1.61 -14.38 3.97
CA PRO A 280 1.76 -12.94 3.87
C PRO A 280 0.66 -12.33 3.01
N LEU A 281 0.20 -11.15 3.42
CA LEU A 281 -0.85 -10.39 2.74
C LEU A 281 -0.24 -9.35 1.80
N ILE A 282 -1.04 -8.88 0.87
CA ILE A 282 -0.71 -7.76 -0.01
C ILE A 282 -1.82 -6.72 0.02
N TYR A 283 -1.51 -5.48 -0.33
CA TYR A 283 -2.52 -4.56 -0.81
C TYR A 283 -2.78 -4.84 -2.29
N ARG A 284 -4.06 -4.96 -2.67
CA ARG A 284 -4.49 -5.22 -4.04
C ARG A 284 -5.74 -4.42 -4.37
N ALA A 285 -5.67 -3.61 -5.44
CA ALA A 285 -6.84 -2.93 -5.95
C ALA A 285 -7.80 -3.93 -6.59
N THR A 286 -9.03 -3.92 -6.12
CA THR A 286 -10.10 -4.80 -6.58
C THR A 286 -11.45 -4.13 -6.39
N PRO A 287 -12.47 -4.45 -7.23
CA PRO A 287 -13.83 -3.98 -7.00
C PRO A 287 -14.36 -4.52 -5.68
N GLN A 288 -14.79 -3.62 -4.80
CA GLN A 288 -15.37 -3.96 -3.50
C GLN A 288 -16.55 -3.04 -3.21
N TRP A 289 -17.45 -3.48 -2.32
CA TRP A 289 -18.53 -2.67 -1.80
C TRP A 289 -18.12 -1.99 -0.50
N PHE A 290 -18.30 -0.68 -0.47
CA PHE A 290 -17.92 0.17 0.67
C PHE A 290 -19.13 0.92 1.22
N ILE A 291 -19.18 1.05 2.56
CA ILE A 291 -20.07 1.99 3.23
C ILE A 291 -19.25 3.24 3.59
N SER A 292 -19.66 4.38 3.05
CA SER A 292 -18.99 5.67 3.30
C SER A 292 -19.24 6.15 4.71
N MET A 293 -18.18 6.31 5.48
CA MET A 293 -18.25 6.88 6.84
C MET A 293 -18.44 8.41 6.85
N LYS A 294 -18.25 9.06 5.68
CA LYS A 294 -18.42 10.52 5.52
C LYS A 294 -19.83 10.89 5.09
N LYS A 295 -20.43 10.08 4.20
CA LYS A 295 -21.79 10.33 3.70
C LYS A 295 -22.79 10.36 4.84
N ASN A 296 -23.73 11.32 4.77
CA ASN A 296 -24.79 11.50 5.77
C ASN A 296 -24.28 11.64 7.22
N ASP A 297 -23.03 12.10 7.41
CA ASP A 297 -22.37 12.25 8.70
C ASP A 297 -22.33 10.95 9.56
N LEU A 298 -22.28 9.77 8.90
CA LEU A 298 -22.36 8.47 9.59
C LEU A 298 -21.34 8.35 10.72
N ARG A 299 -20.08 8.77 10.50
CA ARG A 299 -19.03 8.74 11.54
C ARG A 299 -19.40 9.60 12.75
N LYS A 300 -19.89 10.84 12.53
CA LYS A 300 -20.28 11.73 13.61
C LYS A 300 -21.44 11.16 14.43
N LYS A 301 -22.44 10.59 13.73
CA LYS A 301 -23.59 9.90 14.38
C LYS A 301 -23.14 8.71 15.20
N ALA A 302 -22.23 7.88 14.66
CA ALA A 302 -21.68 6.72 15.37
C ALA A 302 -20.88 7.14 16.61
N ILE A 303 -20.00 8.14 16.51
CA ILE A 303 -19.23 8.68 17.63
C ILE A 303 -20.17 9.21 18.73
N LYS A 304 -21.21 9.96 18.32
CA LYS A 304 -22.22 10.46 19.27
C LYS A 304 -22.92 9.30 19.99
N ALA A 305 -23.41 8.31 19.26
CA ALA A 305 -24.08 7.14 19.83
C ALA A 305 -23.18 6.36 20.82
N ILE A 306 -21.89 6.18 20.47
CA ILE A 306 -20.91 5.55 21.37
C ILE A 306 -20.73 6.39 22.65
N ASN A 307 -20.68 7.72 22.55
CA ASN A 307 -20.53 8.60 23.69
C ASN A 307 -21.75 8.58 24.60
N ASP A 308 -22.94 8.43 24.04
CA ASP A 308 -24.22 8.37 24.76
C ASP A 308 -24.48 6.96 25.36
N THR A 309 -23.66 5.94 25.03
CA THR A 309 -23.78 4.56 25.53
C THR A 309 -22.92 4.32 26.77
N ASN A 310 -23.46 3.61 27.75
CA ASN A 310 -22.72 3.13 28.90
C ASN A 310 -21.98 1.84 28.60
N PHE A 311 -20.67 1.81 28.83
CA PHE A 311 -19.81 0.65 28.57
C PHE A 311 -19.31 0.02 29.87
N PHE A 312 -19.41 -1.31 29.96
CA PHE A 312 -18.82 -2.11 31.04
C PHE A 312 -17.95 -3.21 30.45
N PRO A 313 -16.63 -3.19 30.65
CA PRO A 313 -15.82 -2.15 31.28
C PRO A 313 -15.66 -0.91 30.39
N ASN A 314 -15.38 0.23 30.99
CA ASN A 314 -15.23 1.51 30.28
C ASN A 314 -14.12 1.50 29.19
N LYS A 315 -13.13 0.61 29.30
CA LYS A 315 -12.09 0.38 28.28
C LYS A 315 -12.68 0.06 26.89
N GLY A 316 -13.85 -0.61 26.84
CA GLY A 316 -14.55 -0.91 25.59
C GLY A 316 -14.92 0.34 24.79
N LYS A 317 -15.37 1.41 25.49
CA LYS A 317 -15.71 2.69 24.86
C LYS A 317 -14.51 3.32 24.14
N VAL A 318 -13.35 3.40 24.82
CA VAL A 318 -12.13 3.98 24.25
C VAL A 318 -11.69 3.25 22.98
N ARG A 319 -11.67 1.92 23.06
CA ARG A 319 -11.30 1.09 21.90
C ARG A 319 -12.29 1.26 20.74
N PHE A 320 -13.59 1.27 21.02
CA PHE A 320 -14.61 1.41 19.99
C PHE A 320 -14.59 2.78 19.32
N LEU A 321 -14.40 3.86 20.08
CA LEU A 321 -14.20 5.21 19.53
C LEU A 321 -12.99 5.25 18.59
N SER A 322 -11.83 4.77 19.02
CA SER A 322 -10.62 4.72 18.19
C SER A 322 -10.83 3.98 16.86
N MET A 323 -11.56 2.85 16.88
CA MET A 323 -11.88 2.08 15.67
C MET A 323 -12.78 2.85 14.70
N VAL A 324 -13.75 3.63 15.21
CA VAL A 324 -14.68 4.42 14.37
C VAL A 324 -14.05 5.70 13.85
N GLU A 325 -13.26 6.39 14.68
CA GLU A 325 -12.56 7.63 14.31
C GLU A 325 -11.52 7.41 13.23
N GLY A 326 -10.69 6.37 13.38
CA GLY A 326 -9.59 6.08 12.47
C GLY A 326 -10.01 5.42 11.15
N ARG A 327 -11.21 4.86 11.06
CA ARG A 327 -11.64 4.10 9.87
C ARG A 327 -12.08 5.05 8.74
N PRO A 328 -11.40 5.04 7.57
CA PRO A 328 -11.81 5.89 6.45
C PRO A 328 -13.17 5.48 5.87
N GLU A 329 -13.37 4.18 5.65
CA GLU A 329 -14.59 3.58 5.08
C GLU A 329 -14.70 2.13 5.56
N TRP A 330 -15.89 1.55 5.45
CA TRP A 330 -16.12 0.15 5.78
C TRP A 330 -16.23 -0.68 4.50
N CYS A 331 -15.25 -1.54 4.24
CA CYS A 331 -15.33 -2.56 3.19
C CYS A 331 -16.26 -3.68 3.68
N GLY A 332 -17.43 -3.81 3.06
CA GLY A 332 -18.46 -4.77 3.43
C GLY A 332 -18.45 -6.07 2.61
N SER A 333 -17.73 -6.09 1.49
CA SER A 333 -17.60 -7.27 0.63
C SER A 333 -16.25 -7.96 0.82
N ARG A 334 -16.21 -9.24 0.45
CA ARG A 334 -15.01 -10.09 0.53
C ARG A 334 -14.86 -10.97 -0.70
#